data_8f0d8174e19cf0b79f5341e172500755
#
_entry.id   8f0d8174e19cf0b79f5341e172500755
#
_cell.length_a   1.000
_cell.length_b   1.000
_cell.length_c   1.000
_cell.angle_alpha   90.00
_cell.angle_beta   90.00
_cell.angle_gamma   90.00
#
_symmetry.space_group_name_H-M   'P 1'
#
loop_
_entity.id
_entity.type
_entity.pdbx_description
1 polymer ?
#
loop_
_entity_poly.entity_id
_entity_poly.type
_entity_poly.pdbx_seq_one_letter_code
_entity_poly.pdbx_strand_id
1 'polypeptide(L)'
;MKRSLTSEKIIILDFGSQYTQLIARRIREVGVYSEILPHNVSFKKLIALNPAGLIMSGGPESVNTKKALKFDPKILDSDLPVLGICYGMQSMAQHFRGKVSASSKREFGNAILKIYKGSIFAGLSNKTKEVNVWMSHGDKVSKLPKGFKKIASSKNSPIAAFENKKLKKYGFQFHPEVTHTNPVSYTHLTLPTKQDV
;
A
#
# COMPACT_ATOMS: atom_id res chain seq x y z
N MET A 1 19.04 23.41 11.31
CA MET A 1 17.76 23.94 10.80
C MET A 1 16.64 23.02 11.24
N LYS A 2 15.72 23.45 12.11
CA LYS A 2 14.56 22.62 12.52
C LYS A 2 13.65 22.50 11.29
N ARG A 3 13.52 21.30 10.71
CA ARG A 3 12.51 21.01 9.69
C ARG A 3 11.13 21.23 10.30
N SER A 4 10.35 22.08 9.67
CA SER A 4 8.93 22.22 9.99
C SER A 4 8.23 20.88 9.71
N LEU A 5 7.67 20.26 10.74
CA LEU A 5 6.90 19.02 10.66
C LEU A 5 5.66 19.11 9.75
N THR A 6 5.35 20.31 9.25
CA THR A 6 4.19 20.59 8.37
C THR A 6 4.49 20.44 6.88
N SER A 7 5.75 20.12 6.48
CA SER A 7 6.12 20.10 5.05
C SER A 7 5.88 18.74 4.35
N GLU A 8 5.71 17.65 5.08
CA GLU A 8 5.49 16.33 4.50
C GLU A 8 4.06 15.83 4.80
N LYS A 9 3.22 15.82 3.77
CA LYS A 9 1.83 15.38 3.87
C LYS A 9 1.64 14.06 3.13
N ILE A 10 1.06 13.07 3.80
CA ILE A 10 0.57 11.83 3.18
C ILE A 10 -0.93 11.95 2.95
N ILE A 11 -1.37 11.77 1.72
CA ILE A 11 -2.79 11.67 1.38
C ILE A 11 -3.20 10.20 1.37
N ILE A 12 -4.33 9.90 1.99
CA ILE A 12 -4.94 8.57 1.99
C ILE A 12 -6.21 8.62 1.15
N LEU A 13 -6.28 7.82 0.10
CA LEU A 13 -7.48 7.65 -0.70
C LEU A 13 -8.34 6.56 -0.06
N ASP A 14 -9.57 6.93 0.32
CA ASP A 14 -10.50 6.04 1.00
C ASP A 14 -11.35 5.24 0.00
N PHE A 15 -11.09 3.96 -0.08
CA PHE A 15 -11.88 2.99 -0.85
C PHE A 15 -12.92 2.25 0.01
N GLY A 16 -13.31 2.82 1.15
CA GLY A 16 -14.33 2.27 2.02
C GLY A 16 -13.83 1.22 3.01
N SER A 17 -12.53 1.19 3.32
CA SER A 17 -11.99 0.30 4.33
C SER A 17 -12.39 0.76 5.72
N GLN A 18 -12.82 -0.19 6.57
CA GLN A 18 -12.97 0.04 8.01
C GLN A 18 -11.66 0.46 8.70
N TYR A 19 -10.51 0.26 8.05
CA TYR A 19 -9.19 0.58 8.59
C TYR A 19 -8.61 1.91 8.07
N THR A 20 -9.32 2.67 7.22
CA THR A 20 -8.79 3.92 6.64
C THR A 20 -8.38 4.93 7.72
N GLN A 21 -9.21 5.10 8.77
CA GLN A 21 -8.89 5.96 9.90
C GLN A 21 -7.68 5.46 10.71
N LEU A 22 -7.53 4.14 10.81
CA LEU A 22 -6.40 3.54 11.49
C LEU A 22 -5.09 3.80 10.73
N ILE A 23 -5.11 3.75 9.39
CA ILE A 23 -3.96 4.14 8.56
C ILE A 23 -3.54 5.59 8.88
N ALA A 24 -4.51 6.52 8.88
CA ALA A 24 -4.24 7.93 9.18
C ALA A 24 -3.65 8.12 10.59
N ARG A 25 -4.20 7.41 11.56
CA ARG A 25 -3.69 7.44 12.93
C ARG A 25 -2.25 6.95 13.02
N ARG A 26 -1.92 5.80 12.40
CA ARG A 26 -0.57 5.24 12.40
C ARG A 26 0.47 6.18 11.80
N ILE A 27 0.12 6.86 10.70
CA ILE A 27 1.00 7.86 10.07
C ILE A 27 1.25 9.03 11.01
N ARG A 28 0.21 9.51 11.72
CA ARG A 28 0.36 10.61 12.69
C ARG A 28 1.15 10.20 13.93
N GLU A 29 1.03 8.96 14.39
CA GLU A 29 1.82 8.41 15.50
C GLU A 29 3.33 8.43 15.22
N VAL A 30 3.76 8.37 13.95
CA VAL A 30 5.17 8.54 13.56
C VAL A 30 5.54 9.99 13.20
N GLY A 31 4.69 10.96 13.54
CA GLY A 31 4.97 12.39 13.39
C GLY A 31 4.73 12.95 11.99
N VAL A 32 4.07 12.22 11.09
CA VAL A 32 3.77 12.67 9.73
C VAL A 32 2.31 13.12 9.64
N TYR A 33 2.07 14.28 9.02
CA TYR A 33 0.71 14.74 8.78
C TYR A 33 0.01 13.90 7.73
N SER A 34 -1.25 13.53 7.96
CA SER A 34 -2.05 12.76 7.01
C SER A 34 -3.47 13.32 6.85
N GLU A 35 -3.99 13.23 5.64
CA GLU A 35 -5.33 13.67 5.27
C GLU A 35 -6.03 12.57 4.47
N ILE A 36 -7.31 12.33 4.75
CA ILE A 36 -8.12 11.33 4.05
C ILE A 36 -8.96 12.06 3.01
N LEU A 37 -8.90 11.58 1.78
CA LEU A 37 -9.73 12.05 0.66
C LEU A 37 -10.53 10.88 0.07
N PRO A 38 -11.68 11.14 -0.57
CA PRO A 38 -12.42 10.10 -1.26
C PRO A 38 -11.63 9.55 -2.44
N HIS A 39 -11.82 8.26 -2.75
CA HIS A 39 -11.10 7.56 -3.83
C HIS A 39 -11.22 8.23 -5.21
N ASN A 40 -12.31 8.97 -5.46
CA ASN A 40 -12.63 9.61 -6.73
C ASN A 40 -12.16 11.08 -6.83
N VAL A 41 -11.32 11.53 -5.90
CA VAL A 41 -10.72 12.85 -5.98
C VAL A 41 -9.93 13.00 -7.29
N SER A 42 -10.09 14.14 -7.98
CA SER A 42 -9.33 14.40 -9.22
C SER A 42 -7.84 14.59 -8.91
N PHE A 43 -6.99 14.14 -9.82
CA PHE A 43 -5.54 14.35 -9.72
C PHE A 43 -5.15 15.82 -9.53
N LYS A 44 -5.86 16.74 -10.23
CA LYS A 44 -5.63 18.19 -10.09
C LYS A 44 -5.83 18.69 -8.65
N LYS A 45 -6.91 18.27 -7.99
CA LYS A 45 -7.17 18.65 -6.58
C LYS A 45 -6.13 18.01 -5.65
N LEU A 46 -5.77 16.78 -5.90
CA LEU A 46 -4.80 16.06 -5.09
C LEU A 46 -3.41 16.70 -5.14
N ILE A 47 -2.89 17.04 -6.32
CA ILE A 47 -1.58 17.68 -6.50
C ILE A 47 -1.54 19.09 -5.89
N ALA A 48 -2.65 19.83 -5.91
CA ALA A 48 -2.74 21.15 -5.27
C ALA A 48 -2.46 21.11 -3.75
N LEU A 49 -2.62 19.94 -3.12
CA LEU A 49 -2.28 19.73 -1.70
C LEU A 49 -0.80 19.46 -1.46
N ASN A 50 0.01 19.37 -2.52
CA ASN A 50 1.45 19.09 -2.46
C ASN A 50 1.82 17.87 -1.60
N PRO A 51 1.27 16.67 -1.85
CA PRO A 51 1.55 15.49 -1.05
C PRO A 51 2.98 14.99 -1.27
N ALA A 52 3.63 14.53 -0.20
CA ALA A 52 4.91 13.81 -0.27
C ALA A 52 4.72 12.36 -0.75
N GLY A 53 3.53 11.80 -0.56
CA GLY A 53 3.17 10.46 -1.00
C GLY A 53 1.70 10.16 -0.79
N LEU A 54 1.28 9.02 -1.32
CA LEU A 54 -0.11 8.57 -1.31
C LEU A 54 -0.24 7.16 -0.75
N ILE A 55 -1.36 6.90 -0.06
CA ILE A 55 -1.79 5.57 0.30
C ILE A 55 -3.18 5.33 -0.30
N MET A 56 -3.33 4.26 -1.06
CA MET A 56 -4.61 3.73 -1.51
C MET A 56 -5.05 2.69 -0.49
N SER A 57 -6.13 2.93 0.23
CA SER A 57 -6.62 2.06 1.30
C SER A 57 -7.15 0.72 0.78
N GLY A 58 -7.49 -0.18 1.68
CA GLY A 58 -8.34 -1.33 1.39
C GLY A 58 -9.76 -0.90 1.02
N GLY A 59 -10.59 -1.88 0.70
CA GLY A 59 -12.01 -1.67 0.40
C GLY A 59 -12.78 -2.99 0.41
N PRO A 60 -14.10 -2.96 0.60
CA PRO A 60 -14.94 -4.14 0.67
C PRO A 60 -15.24 -4.75 -0.70
N GLU A 61 -15.06 -3.98 -1.78
CA GLU A 61 -15.41 -4.38 -3.13
C GLU A 61 -14.29 -5.22 -3.79
N SER A 62 -14.65 -5.96 -4.83
CA SER A 62 -13.68 -6.61 -5.71
C SER A 62 -13.35 -5.71 -6.91
N VAL A 63 -12.08 -5.61 -7.25
CA VAL A 63 -11.62 -4.89 -8.45
C VAL A 63 -12.09 -5.51 -9.76
N ASN A 64 -12.59 -6.76 -9.71
CA ASN A 64 -13.07 -7.53 -10.88
C ASN A 64 -14.56 -7.36 -11.13
N THR A 65 -15.28 -6.58 -10.34
CA THR A 65 -16.74 -6.41 -10.47
C THR A 65 -17.09 -5.08 -11.14
N LYS A 66 -18.35 -4.98 -11.61
CA LYS A 66 -18.90 -3.70 -12.12
C LYS A 66 -19.00 -2.61 -11.05
N LYS A 67 -18.97 -3.00 -9.76
CA LYS A 67 -18.99 -2.09 -8.60
C LYS A 67 -17.59 -1.62 -8.20
N ALA A 68 -16.54 -2.01 -8.94
CA ALA A 68 -15.17 -1.60 -8.65
C ALA A 68 -15.08 -0.06 -8.55
N LEU A 69 -14.50 0.42 -7.45
CA LEU A 69 -14.36 1.83 -7.18
C LEU A 69 -13.29 2.42 -8.10
N LYS A 70 -13.65 3.47 -8.83
CA LYS A 70 -12.77 4.13 -9.78
C LYS A 70 -11.98 5.26 -9.10
N PHE A 71 -10.77 5.46 -9.53
CA PHE A 71 -9.92 6.59 -9.14
C PHE A 71 -9.34 7.26 -10.39
N ASP A 72 -8.78 8.47 -10.26
CA ASP A 72 -8.13 9.15 -11.38
C ASP A 72 -6.82 8.41 -11.73
N PRO A 73 -6.69 7.81 -12.94
CA PRO A 73 -5.53 7.00 -13.32
C PRO A 73 -4.21 7.80 -13.31
N LYS A 74 -4.26 9.11 -13.51
CA LYS A 74 -3.09 10.00 -13.44
C LYS A 74 -2.37 9.93 -12.10
N ILE A 75 -3.04 9.49 -11.04
CA ILE A 75 -2.46 9.28 -9.72
C ILE A 75 -1.35 8.21 -9.79
N LEU A 76 -1.60 7.09 -10.46
CA LEU A 76 -0.62 6.03 -10.62
C LEU A 76 0.41 6.30 -11.71
N ASP A 77 0.06 7.13 -12.70
CA ASP A 77 0.96 7.53 -13.80
C ASP A 77 1.93 8.65 -13.38
N SER A 78 1.72 9.27 -12.21
CA SER A 78 2.56 10.35 -11.68
C SER A 78 3.85 9.82 -11.03
N ASP A 79 4.80 10.73 -10.76
CA ASP A 79 6.04 10.45 -10.03
C ASP A 79 5.87 10.36 -8.50
N LEU A 80 4.64 10.55 -7.99
CA LEU A 80 4.37 10.45 -6.57
C LEU A 80 4.63 9.01 -6.06
N PRO A 81 5.26 8.86 -4.89
CA PRO A 81 5.29 7.59 -4.19
C PRO A 81 3.86 7.15 -3.82
N VAL A 82 3.48 5.92 -4.19
CA VAL A 82 2.15 5.37 -3.87
C VAL A 82 2.28 3.99 -3.25
N LEU A 83 1.64 3.80 -2.10
CA LEU A 83 1.44 2.50 -1.47
C LEU A 83 -0.03 2.09 -1.62
N GLY A 84 -0.28 0.95 -2.25
CA GLY A 84 -1.61 0.31 -2.27
C GLY A 84 -1.70 -0.75 -1.17
N ILE A 85 -2.78 -0.72 -0.38
CA ILE A 85 -3.08 -1.71 0.67
C ILE A 85 -4.30 -2.51 0.24
N CYS A 86 -4.22 -3.84 0.23
CA CYS A 86 -5.31 -4.76 -0.08
C CYS A 86 -5.99 -4.39 -1.42
N TYR A 87 -7.19 -3.79 -1.39
CA TYR A 87 -7.88 -3.30 -2.58
C TYR A 87 -7.02 -2.32 -3.39
N GLY A 88 -6.33 -1.37 -2.73
CA GLY A 88 -5.43 -0.42 -3.38
C GLY A 88 -4.27 -1.10 -4.11
N MET A 89 -3.68 -2.16 -3.55
CA MET A 89 -2.68 -2.99 -4.22
C MET A 89 -3.26 -3.67 -5.48
N GLN A 90 -4.47 -4.24 -5.37
CA GLN A 90 -5.13 -4.92 -6.47
C GLN A 90 -5.49 -3.96 -7.61
N SER A 91 -6.01 -2.78 -7.28
CA SER A 91 -6.30 -1.70 -8.23
C SER A 91 -5.03 -1.23 -8.96
N MET A 92 -3.93 -1.07 -8.23
CA MET A 92 -2.61 -0.75 -8.80
C MET A 92 -2.13 -1.85 -9.74
N ALA A 93 -2.26 -3.12 -9.35
CA ALA A 93 -1.87 -4.25 -10.19
C ALA A 93 -2.65 -4.26 -11.52
N GLN A 94 -3.97 -4.03 -11.50
CA GLN A 94 -4.78 -3.94 -12.71
C GLN A 94 -4.39 -2.74 -13.59
N HIS A 95 -4.18 -1.56 -12.99
CA HIS A 95 -3.76 -0.36 -13.72
C HIS A 95 -2.50 -0.61 -14.55
N PHE A 96 -1.51 -1.27 -13.97
CA PHE A 96 -0.25 -1.62 -14.66
C PHE A 96 -0.31 -2.94 -15.45
N ARG A 97 -1.52 -3.45 -15.77
CA ARG A 97 -1.76 -4.66 -16.58
C ARG A 97 -1.24 -5.96 -15.93
N GLY A 98 -1.20 -6.03 -14.61
CA GLY A 98 -1.14 -7.25 -13.85
C GLY A 98 -2.47 -7.98 -13.88
N LYS A 99 -2.59 -9.11 -13.16
CA LYS A 99 -3.82 -9.87 -13.06
C LYS A 99 -4.22 -10.06 -11.61
N VAL A 100 -5.49 -9.79 -11.32
CA VAL A 100 -6.14 -10.08 -10.04
C VAL A 100 -7.18 -11.17 -10.28
N SER A 101 -7.20 -12.16 -9.40
CA SER A 101 -8.18 -13.26 -9.48
C SER A 101 -8.78 -13.54 -8.11
N ALA A 102 -10.00 -14.03 -8.10
CA ALA A 102 -10.61 -14.54 -6.89
C ALA A 102 -9.76 -15.66 -6.28
N SER A 103 -9.61 -15.66 -4.97
CA SER A 103 -8.92 -16.73 -4.27
C SER A 103 -9.91 -17.84 -3.92
N SER A 104 -9.57 -19.08 -4.23
CA SER A 104 -10.34 -20.26 -3.78
C SER A 104 -10.30 -20.42 -2.26
N LYS A 105 -9.25 -19.87 -1.61
CA LYS A 105 -9.11 -19.80 -0.16
C LYS A 105 -9.00 -18.34 0.23
N ARG A 106 -10.09 -17.80 0.79
CA ARG A 106 -10.10 -16.47 1.39
C ARG A 106 -9.12 -16.46 2.58
N GLU A 107 -8.41 -15.35 2.75
CA GLU A 107 -7.45 -15.18 3.85
C GLU A 107 -7.96 -14.08 4.79
N PHE A 108 -8.37 -14.48 6.00
CA PHE A 108 -8.80 -13.57 7.04
C PHE A 108 -8.06 -13.92 8.34
N GLY A 109 -7.54 -12.90 9.03
CA GLY A 109 -6.80 -13.07 10.28
C GLY A 109 -5.29 -13.15 10.10
N ASN A 110 -4.61 -13.79 11.05
CA ASN A 110 -3.15 -13.89 11.08
C ASN A 110 -2.62 -14.79 9.96
N ALA A 111 -1.57 -14.32 9.29
CA ALA A 111 -0.81 -15.09 8.31
C ALA A 111 0.68 -14.84 8.46
N ILE A 112 1.49 -15.85 8.17
CA ILE A 112 2.94 -15.73 8.11
C ILE A 112 3.33 -15.23 6.73
N LEU A 113 3.99 -14.09 6.71
CA LEU A 113 4.54 -13.46 5.51
C LEU A 113 6.02 -13.81 5.39
N LYS A 114 6.41 -14.43 4.29
CA LYS A 114 7.81 -14.61 3.92
C LYS A 114 8.30 -13.38 3.15
N ILE A 115 9.30 -12.70 3.71
CA ILE A 115 9.88 -11.47 3.15
C ILE A 115 11.05 -11.81 2.23
N TYR A 116 11.10 -11.13 1.09
CA TYR A 116 12.22 -11.13 0.17
C TYR A 116 12.93 -9.76 0.20
N LYS A 117 14.09 -9.67 -0.43
CA LYS A 117 14.82 -8.40 -0.52
C LYS A 117 14.00 -7.36 -1.30
N GLY A 118 13.63 -6.27 -0.62
CA GLY A 118 12.86 -5.15 -1.17
C GLY A 118 13.22 -3.85 -0.47
N SER A 119 12.99 -2.69 -1.13
CA SER A 119 13.37 -1.39 -0.57
C SER A 119 12.56 -1.03 0.67
N ILE A 120 11.25 -1.27 0.61
CA ILE A 120 10.34 -0.95 1.71
C ILE A 120 10.55 -1.86 2.94
N PHE A 121 11.22 -3.01 2.76
CA PHE A 121 11.56 -3.94 3.84
C PHE A 121 13.06 -3.93 4.19
N ALA A 122 13.85 -2.94 3.72
CA ALA A 122 15.31 -2.97 3.86
C ALA A 122 15.78 -3.14 5.31
N GLY A 123 15.17 -2.44 6.26
CA GLY A 123 15.49 -2.58 7.68
C GLY A 123 14.99 -3.87 8.33
N LEU A 124 13.92 -4.46 7.81
CA LEU A 124 13.27 -5.64 8.36
C LEU A 124 13.86 -6.94 7.80
N SER A 125 14.11 -7.01 6.49
CA SER A 125 14.63 -8.19 5.81
C SER A 125 16.03 -8.61 6.26
N ASN A 126 16.78 -7.70 6.88
CA ASN A 126 18.08 -8.01 7.49
C ASN A 126 17.96 -8.67 8.88
N LYS A 127 16.81 -8.50 9.56
CA LYS A 127 16.56 -9.00 10.91
C LYS A 127 15.73 -10.28 10.92
N THR A 128 14.78 -10.40 10.02
CA THR A 128 13.88 -11.56 9.92
C THR A 128 13.48 -11.84 8.49
N LYS A 129 13.22 -13.11 8.19
CA LYS A 129 12.68 -13.55 6.89
C LYS A 129 11.17 -13.78 6.94
N GLU A 130 10.58 -13.82 8.13
CA GLU A 130 9.18 -14.09 8.36
C GLU A 130 8.59 -13.10 9.36
N VAL A 131 7.37 -12.63 9.11
CA VAL A 131 6.60 -11.78 10.02
C VAL A 131 5.14 -12.21 10.03
N ASN A 132 4.48 -12.03 11.17
CA ASN A 132 3.03 -12.19 11.27
C ASN A 132 2.35 -10.92 10.78
N VAL A 133 1.33 -11.07 9.93
CA VAL A 133 0.56 -9.98 9.38
C VAL A 133 -0.93 -10.29 9.44
N TRP A 134 -1.75 -9.24 9.38
CA TRP A 134 -3.20 -9.38 9.26
C TRP A 134 -3.63 -9.37 7.80
N MET A 135 -4.34 -10.43 7.39
CA MET A 135 -4.95 -10.57 6.07
C MET A 135 -6.46 -10.35 6.17
N SER A 136 -7.04 -9.72 5.14
CA SER A 136 -8.50 -9.55 5.02
C SER A 136 -8.86 -9.40 3.55
N HIS A 137 -8.82 -10.51 2.78
CA HIS A 137 -9.10 -10.45 1.35
C HIS A 137 -9.71 -11.72 0.76
N GLY A 138 -10.56 -11.54 -0.26
CA GLY A 138 -11.11 -12.61 -1.09
C GLY A 138 -10.45 -12.72 -2.47
N ASP A 139 -9.85 -11.62 -2.96
CA ASP A 139 -9.11 -11.56 -4.22
C ASP A 139 -7.61 -11.43 -3.95
N LYS A 140 -6.79 -11.84 -4.92
CA LYS A 140 -5.33 -11.75 -4.85
C LYS A 140 -4.71 -11.39 -6.20
N VAL A 141 -3.57 -10.75 -6.17
CA VAL A 141 -2.73 -10.56 -7.36
C VAL A 141 -2.16 -11.91 -7.77
N SER A 142 -2.54 -12.38 -8.96
CA SER A 142 -2.11 -13.67 -9.53
C SER A 142 -0.98 -13.54 -10.55
N LYS A 143 -0.81 -12.34 -11.16
CA LYS A 143 0.29 -12.03 -12.06
C LYS A 143 0.79 -10.61 -11.82
N LEU A 144 2.10 -10.47 -11.61
CA LEU A 144 2.74 -9.16 -11.47
C LEU A 144 2.65 -8.35 -12.76
N PRO A 145 2.48 -7.02 -12.66
CA PRO A 145 2.70 -6.13 -13.79
C PRO A 145 4.16 -6.17 -14.26
N LYS A 146 4.39 -5.85 -15.55
CA LYS A 146 5.74 -5.74 -16.09
C LYS A 146 6.55 -4.67 -15.33
N GLY A 147 7.78 -5.01 -14.96
CA GLY A 147 8.69 -4.12 -14.23
C GLY A 147 8.48 -4.09 -12.71
N PHE A 148 7.48 -4.82 -12.19
CA PHE A 148 7.28 -4.99 -10.75
C PHE A 148 8.00 -6.23 -10.23
N LYS A 149 8.46 -6.16 -8.99
CA LYS A 149 9.16 -7.25 -8.30
C LYS A 149 8.36 -7.69 -7.09
N LYS A 150 8.20 -9.01 -6.93
CA LYS A 150 7.66 -9.60 -5.70
C LYS A 150 8.64 -9.41 -4.55
N ILE A 151 8.16 -8.90 -3.42
CA ILE A 151 8.95 -8.66 -2.21
C ILE A 151 8.43 -9.39 -0.98
N ALA A 152 7.24 -10.01 -1.06
CA ALA A 152 6.75 -10.93 -0.04
C ALA A 152 5.71 -11.92 -0.60
N SER A 153 5.53 -13.04 0.12
CA SER A 153 4.48 -14.03 -0.13
C SER A 153 3.93 -14.58 1.18
N SER A 154 2.67 -15.07 1.16
CA SER A 154 2.10 -15.92 2.18
C SER A 154 1.71 -17.28 1.59
N LYS A 155 1.22 -18.19 2.44
CA LYS A 155 0.77 -19.52 2.01
C LYS A 155 -0.31 -19.47 0.92
N ASN A 156 -1.26 -18.51 1.05
CA ASN A 156 -2.40 -18.40 0.15
C ASN A 156 -2.28 -17.22 -0.83
N SER A 157 -1.32 -16.31 -0.61
CA SER A 157 -1.02 -15.16 -1.48
C SER A 157 0.41 -15.22 -1.98
N PRO A 158 0.67 -15.89 -3.13
CA PRO A 158 2.02 -16.00 -3.70
C PRO A 158 2.68 -14.65 -4.01
N ILE A 159 1.87 -13.59 -4.17
CA ILE A 159 2.29 -12.19 -4.32
C ILE A 159 1.59 -11.40 -3.22
N ALA A 160 2.13 -11.45 -2.00
CA ALA A 160 1.59 -10.72 -0.85
C ALA A 160 2.13 -9.29 -0.75
N ALA A 161 3.25 -9.00 -1.41
CA ALA A 161 3.74 -7.65 -1.62
C ALA A 161 4.58 -7.55 -2.89
N PHE A 162 4.55 -6.36 -3.51
CA PHE A 162 5.37 -6.04 -4.67
C PHE A 162 5.88 -4.61 -4.63
N GLU A 163 6.91 -4.33 -5.41
CA GLU A 163 7.43 -2.98 -5.63
C GLU A 163 7.83 -2.73 -7.07
N ASN A 164 7.73 -1.47 -7.50
CA ASN A 164 8.45 -0.91 -8.63
C ASN A 164 9.18 0.36 -8.16
N LYS A 165 10.48 0.25 -7.90
CA LYS A 165 11.29 1.36 -7.38
C LYS A 165 11.36 2.54 -8.33
N LYS A 166 11.50 2.27 -9.64
CA LYS A 166 11.61 3.32 -10.66
C LYS A 166 10.34 4.19 -10.68
N LEU A 167 9.17 3.55 -10.58
CA LEU A 167 7.88 4.24 -10.55
C LEU A 167 7.46 4.66 -9.14
N LYS A 168 8.20 4.30 -8.08
CA LYS A 168 7.86 4.54 -6.67
C LYS A 168 6.48 3.99 -6.30
N LYS A 169 6.16 2.78 -6.80
CA LYS A 169 4.88 2.12 -6.56
C LYS A 169 5.07 0.85 -5.75
N TYR A 170 4.30 0.72 -4.68
CA TYR A 170 4.39 -0.35 -3.69
C TYR A 170 3.01 -0.93 -3.44
N GLY A 171 2.91 -2.22 -3.20
CA GLY A 171 1.64 -2.88 -2.91
C GLY A 171 1.76 -3.92 -1.82
N PHE A 172 0.81 -3.90 -0.87
CA PHE A 172 0.66 -4.87 0.22
C PHE A 172 -0.73 -5.49 0.17
N GLN A 173 -0.81 -6.82 0.16
CA GLN A 173 -2.08 -7.53 0.28
C GLN A 173 -2.58 -7.55 1.73
N PHE A 174 -1.67 -7.49 2.69
CA PHE A 174 -1.95 -7.44 4.12
C PHE A 174 -2.17 -6.01 4.62
N HIS A 175 -2.69 -5.91 5.85
CA HIS A 175 -2.99 -4.66 6.54
C HIS A 175 -1.90 -4.33 7.57
N PRO A 176 -0.88 -3.52 7.21
CA PRO A 176 0.21 -3.17 8.13
C PRO A 176 -0.25 -2.28 9.29
N GLU A 177 -1.40 -1.59 9.14
CA GLU A 177 -1.97 -0.70 10.13
C GLU A 177 -2.58 -1.43 11.33
N VAL A 178 -2.93 -2.71 11.19
CA VAL A 178 -3.57 -3.51 12.23
C VAL A 178 -2.55 -3.99 13.27
N THR A 179 -2.86 -3.82 14.56
CA THR A 179 -1.95 -4.10 15.70
C THR A 179 -1.50 -5.56 15.83
N HIS A 180 -2.22 -6.49 15.25
CA HIS A 180 -1.85 -7.92 15.20
C HIS A 180 -0.75 -8.24 14.18
N THR A 181 -0.32 -7.23 13.41
CA THR A 181 0.89 -7.29 12.58
C THR A 181 2.10 -7.04 13.47
N ASN A 182 2.75 -8.09 13.96
CA ASN A 182 3.92 -8.02 14.86
C ASN A 182 5.19 -7.65 14.08
N PRO A 183 6.15 -6.89 14.63
CA PRO A 183 6.21 -5.45 14.62
C PRO A 183 6.73 -4.94 13.28
N VAL A 184 5.87 -4.78 12.33
CA VAL A 184 6.18 -3.81 11.27
C VAL A 184 5.87 -2.45 11.88
N SER A 185 6.77 -1.96 12.73
CA SER A 185 6.68 -0.59 13.17
C SER A 185 6.80 0.28 11.93
N TYR A 186 5.86 1.20 11.71
CA TYR A 186 5.90 2.19 10.62
C TYR A 186 7.18 3.04 10.60
N THR A 187 7.99 2.98 11.65
CA THR A 187 9.33 3.57 11.70
C THR A 187 10.28 3.04 10.61
N HIS A 188 9.94 1.92 9.97
CA HIS A 188 10.69 1.37 8.84
C HIS A 188 9.96 1.48 7.48
N LEU A 189 8.71 1.94 7.49
CA LEU A 189 7.94 2.29 6.29
C LEU A 189 8.13 3.78 5.95
N THR A 190 9.37 4.25 5.95
CA THR A 190 9.66 5.50 5.27
C THR A 190 9.41 5.24 3.80
N LEU A 191 8.28 5.75 3.28
CA LEU A 191 8.19 6.01 1.86
C LEU A 191 9.48 6.75 1.49
N PRO A 192 10.21 6.37 0.44
CA PRO A 192 11.43 7.05 0.06
C PRO A 192 11.06 8.50 -0.26
N THR A 193 11.15 9.34 0.77
CA THR A 193 11.14 10.78 0.62
C THR A 193 12.40 11.15 -0.15
N LYS A 194 12.36 12.25 -0.90
CA LYS A 194 13.40 12.76 -1.82
C LYS A 194 14.82 12.93 -1.23
N GLN A 195 15.32 12.01 -0.45
CA GLN A 195 16.57 12.18 0.33
C GLN A 195 17.64 11.12 0.09
N ASP A 196 17.66 10.49 -1.07
CA ASP A 196 18.84 9.77 -1.53
C ASP A 196 19.22 10.29 -2.92
N VAL A 197 19.75 11.50 -2.97
CA VAL A 197 20.65 12.03 -4.00
C VAL A 197 21.88 12.57 -3.30
#